data_797a17120f9868cdba6911a5d1d9ee67
#
_entry.id   797a17120f9868cdba6911a5d1d9ee67
#
_cell.length_a   1.000
_cell.length_b   1.000
_cell.length_c   1.000
_cell.angle_alpha   90.00
_cell.angle_beta   90.00
_cell.angle_gamma   90.00
#
_symmetry.space_group_name_H-M   'P 1'
#
loop_
_entity.id
_entity.type
_entity.pdbx_description
1 polymer ?
#
loop_
_entity_poly.entity_id
_entity_poly.type
_entity_poly.pdbx_seq_one_letter_code
_entity_poly.pdbx_strand_id
1 'polypeptide(L)'
;LKFIHSIERKTYTNTAGEDFSYLAHESHGSKFNFVFFHATGFNAETYQIFFDKLINCFGNQVSIYALDQRGHGLSNAKSDHTQLKSWDIFIDDGKEFIDSIEGSVICSGHSMGSIVAAKISSLNPKKVSHLFMIEPVLYGPLESLKFRFMSMIKYNRGLSIADGAAKRRKEFPSLEDAVTSYTGRGAFTTWTKDWISNYLKGGTRSIESGIELSCSPEWEAATFRSSSMDTWRYLKQIKMKVKVVYGSIGSTFSLQARNSLFKLGSHWDSNYYKDASHFLPMEYPDSVIKDLESYLNN
;
A
#
# COMPACT_ATOMS: atom_id res chain seq x y z
N LEU A 1 2.42 -4.68 33.44
CA LEU A 1 3.33 -3.83 32.65
C LEU A 1 2.70 -3.66 31.28
N LYS A 2 2.10 -2.49 31.00
CA LYS A 2 1.76 -2.11 29.62
C LYS A 2 3.11 -1.85 28.94
N PHE A 3 3.56 -2.77 28.09
CA PHE A 3 4.62 -2.47 27.15
C PHE A 3 4.10 -1.32 26.27
N ILE A 4 4.71 -0.18 26.37
CA ILE A 4 4.47 0.94 25.43
C ILE A 4 5.19 0.50 24.15
N HIS A 5 4.46 -0.18 23.29
CA HIS A 5 4.93 -0.50 21.95
C HIS A 5 4.90 0.81 21.16
N SER A 6 6.05 1.45 20.96
CA SER A 6 6.15 2.66 20.15
C SER A 6 6.41 2.30 18.70
N ILE A 7 5.58 2.84 17.81
CA ILE A 7 5.93 2.91 16.40
C ILE A 7 6.64 4.25 16.19
N GLU A 8 7.83 4.19 15.65
CA GLU A 8 8.68 5.36 15.44
C GLU A 8 8.84 5.64 13.95
N ARG A 9 8.96 6.91 13.63
CA ARG A 9 9.31 7.33 12.26
C ARG A 9 10.82 7.38 12.13
N LYS A 10 11.32 6.70 11.09
CA LYS A 10 12.74 6.59 10.76
C LYS A 10 13.00 7.00 9.31
N THR A 11 14.27 7.18 8.97
CA THR A 11 14.73 7.47 7.61
C THR A 11 15.60 6.32 7.12
N TYR A 12 15.40 5.92 5.88
CA TYR A 12 16.22 5.02 5.11
C TYR A 12 16.79 5.77 3.90
N THR A 13 18.09 5.72 3.70
CA THR A 13 18.75 6.31 2.53
C THR A 13 19.10 5.18 1.55
N ASN A 14 18.63 5.27 0.30
CA ASN A 14 18.92 4.28 -0.72
C ASN A 14 20.34 4.43 -1.30
N THR A 15 20.76 3.52 -2.18
CA THR A 15 22.09 3.54 -2.81
C THR A 15 22.31 4.76 -3.72
N ALA A 16 21.25 5.42 -4.18
CA ALA A 16 21.33 6.67 -4.92
C ALA A 16 21.43 7.92 -4.02
N GLY A 17 21.45 7.77 -2.70
CA GLY A 17 21.50 8.87 -1.73
C GLY A 17 20.17 9.58 -1.53
N GLU A 18 19.04 8.94 -1.86
CA GLU A 18 17.72 9.50 -1.66
C GLU A 18 17.10 9.01 -0.34
N ASP A 19 16.46 9.91 0.40
CA ASP A 19 15.88 9.63 1.70
C ASP A 19 14.40 9.25 1.62
N PHE A 20 14.09 8.11 2.21
CA PHE A 20 12.75 7.61 2.39
C PHE A 20 12.37 7.59 3.87
N SER A 21 11.19 8.09 4.18
CA SER A 21 10.61 7.97 5.50
C SER A 21 9.88 6.62 5.63
N TYR A 22 9.93 6.03 6.82
CA TYR A 22 9.15 4.83 7.13
C TYR A 22 8.75 4.80 8.60
N LEU A 23 7.69 4.08 8.90
CA LEU A 23 7.33 3.74 10.27
C LEU A 23 7.97 2.41 10.65
N ALA A 24 8.52 2.34 11.85
CA ALA A 24 9.13 1.13 12.39
C ALA A 24 8.61 0.82 13.80
N HIS A 25 8.30 -0.44 14.02
CA HIS A 25 8.24 -1.07 15.32
C HIS A 25 9.24 -2.22 15.31
N GLU A 26 10.32 -2.09 16.08
CA GLU A 26 11.37 -3.11 16.15
C GLU A 26 11.26 -3.85 17.47
N SER A 27 11.02 -5.14 17.39
CA SER A 27 10.98 -6.05 18.53
C SER A 27 12.21 -6.95 18.53
N HIS A 28 12.98 -6.89 19.60
CA HIS A 28 14.19 -7.69 19.70
C HIS A 28 13.84 -9.19 19.71
N GLY A 29 14.40 -9.93 18.76
CA GLY A 29 14.11 -11.36 18.59
C GLY A 29 12.74 -11.67 18.00
N SER A 30 12.17 -10.73 17.24
CA SER A 30 10.89 -10.95 16.54
C SER A 30 10.96 -12.18 15.63
N LYS A 31 9.87 -12.93 15.59
CA LYS A 31 9.69 -14.09 14.69
C LYS A 31 9.43 -13.66 13.25
N PHE A 32 8.78 -12.49 13.09
CA PHE A 32 8.31 -11.99 11.81
C PHE A 32 8.75 -10.54 11.59
N ASN A 33 9.29 -10.24 10.42
CA ASN A 33 9.48 -8.87 9.91
C ASN A 33 8.37 -8.57 8.90
N PHE A 34 7.36 -7.80 9.32
CA PHE A 34 6.21 -7.43 8.49
C PHE A 34 6.51 -6.12 7.77
N VAL A 35 6.69 -6.19 6.44
CA VAL A 35 6.94 -5.02 5.59
C VAL A 35 5.67 -4.65 4.85
N PHE A 36 5.28 -3.38 4.90
CA PHE A 36 4.02 -2.90 4.36
C PHE A 36 4.20 -1.76 3.36
N PHE A 37 3.50 -1.87 2.22
CA PHE A 37 3.42 -0.86 1.18
C PHE A 37 1.99 -0.31 1.08
N HIS A 38 1.86 1.00 1.21
CA HIS A 38 0.57 1.70 1.24
C HIS A 38 -0.08 1.84 -0.15
N ALA A 39 -1.36 2.21 -0.19
CA ALA A 39 -2.10 2.51 -1.42
C ALA A 39 -1.66 3.85 -2.06
N THR A 40 -1.97 4.05 -3.35
CA THR A 40 -1.77 5.32 -4.06
C THR A 40 -2.41 6.47 -3.30
N GLY A 41 -1.70 7.58 -3.16
CA GLY A 41 -2.16 8.78 -2.48
C GLY A 41 -2.16 8.69 -0.94
N PHE A 42 -1.84 7.52 -0.36
CA PHE A 42 -1.74 7.32 1.08
C PHE A 42 -0.28 7.40 1.56
N ASN A 43 -0.04 7.02 2.79
CA ASN A 43 1.27 6.99 3.44
C ASN A 43 1.27 5.95 4.56
N ALA A 44 2.42 5.67 5.16
CA ALA A 44 2.55 4.69 6.23
C ALA A 44 1.70 5.04 7.48
N GLU A 45 1.68 6.32 7.88
CA GLU A 45 0.91 6.80 9.04
C GLU A 45 -0.60 6.56 8.89
N THR A 46 -1.11 6.52 7.66
CA THR A 46 -2.51 6.16 7.38
C THR A 46 -2.90 4.84 8.05
N TYR A 47 -1.97 3.89 8.16
CA TYR A 47 -2.21 2.56 8.69
C TYR A 47 -1.79 2.40 10.15
N GLN A 48 -1.50 3.51 10.87
CA GLN A 48 -1.06 3.48 12.27
C GLN A 48 -1.99 2.63 13.15
N ILE A 49 -3.30 2.83 13.05
CA ILE A 49 -4.30 2.07 13.84
C ILE A 49 -4.24 0.56 13.52
N PHE A 50 -4.03 0.22 12.25
CA PHE A 50 -3.86 -1.16 11.82
C PHE A 50 -2.58 -1.77 12.42
N PHE A 51 -1.48 -1.03 12.42
CA PHE A 51 -0.21 -1.49 13.00
C PHE A 51 -0.26 -1.63 14.51
N ASP A 52 -0.92 -0.69 15.22
CA ASP A 52 -1.13 -0.79 16.67
C ASP A 52 -1.91 -2.06 17.04
N LYS A 53 -2.95 -2.38 16.27
CA LYS A 53 -3.73 -3.62 16.46
C LYS A 53 -2.90 -4.87 16.10
N LEU A 54 -2.05 -4.80 15.08
CA LEU A 54 -1.14 -5.87 14.70
C LEU A 54 -0.15 -6.17 15.83
N ILE A 55 0.46 -5.14 16.42
CA ILE A 55 1.35 -5.26 17.56
C ILE A 55 0.60 -5.86 18.76
N ASN A 56 -0.63 -5.41 19.03
CA ASN A 56 -1.44 -5.97 20.12
C ASN A 56 -1.76 -7.47 19.91
N CYS A 57 -1.91 -7.92 18.67
CA CYS A 57 -2.18 -9.32 18.33
C CYS A 57 -0.91 -10.21 18.47
N PHE A 58 0.21 -9.76 17.92
CA PHE A 58 1.44 -10.56 17.83
C PHE A 58 2.45 -10.29 18.97
N GLY A 59 2.29 -9.18 19.71
CA GLY A 59 3.21 -8.78 20.77
C GLY A 59 4.65 -8.65 20.24
N ASN A 60 5.58 -9.19 20.99
CA ASN A 60 7.01 -9.16 20.65
C ASN A 60 7.39 -10.08 19.46
N GLN A 61 6.44 -10.82 18.88
CA GLN A 61 6.74 -11.71 17.77
C GLN A 61 6.86 -11.00 16.43
N VAL A 62 6.46 -9.73 16.34
CA VAL A 62 6.46 -8.98 15.08
C VAL A 62 7.31 -7.72 15.19
N SER A 63 8.14 -7.49 14.18
CA SER A 63 8.68 -6.17 13.82
C SER A 63 7.93 -5.66 12.60
N ILE A 64 7.65 -4.35 12.52
CA ILE A 64 6.89 -3.72 11.45
C ILE A 64 7.76 -2.66 10.78
N TYR A 65 7.72 -2.63 9.46
CA TYR A 65 8.41 -1.66 8.62
C TYR A 65 7.45 -1.19 7.52
N ALA A 66 6.94 0.03 7.62
CA ALA A 66 5.99 0.56 6.66
C ALA A 66 6.60 1.76 5.92
N LEU A 67 6.90 1.58 4.64
CA LEU A 67 7.59 2.58 3.81
C LEU A 67 6.60 3.65 3.32
N ASP A 68 6.96 4.92 3.47
CA ASP A 68 6.38 6.00 2.66
C ASP A 68 7.00 5.90 1.25
N GLN A 69 6.23 5.42 0.28
CA GLN A 69 6.72 5.23 -1.08
C GLN A 69 7.06 6.57 -1.74
N ARG A 70 7.96 6.57 -2.73
CA ARG A 70 8.38 7.76 -3.49
C ARG A 70 7.22 8.69 -3.85
N GLY A 71 7.37 9.99 -3.56
CA GLY A 71 6.36 11.02 -3.80
C GLY A 71 5.14 10.94 -2.87
N HIS A 72 5.22 10.17 -1.80
CA HIS A 72 4.17 10.04 -0.78
C HIS A 72 4.75 10.24 0.62
N GLY A 73 3.85 10.52 1.56
CA GLY A 73 4.20 10.66 2.98
C GLY A 73 5.31 11.67 3.21
N LEU A 74 6.25 11.34 4.08
CA LEU A 74 7.37 12.21 4.42
C LEU A 74 8.68 11.82 3.73
N SER A 75 8.64 10.93 2.74
CA SER A 75 9.79 10.60 1.89
C SER A 75 10.22 11.81 1.05
N ASN A 76 11.55 12.01 0.97
CA ASN A 76 12.16 13.12 0.23
C ASN A 76 12.76 12.67 -1.12
N ALA A 77 12.59 11.40 -1.49
CA ALA A 77 13.04 10.88 -2.78
C ALA A 77 12.40 11.67 -3.93
N LYS A 78 13.22 12.02 -4.93
CA LYS A 78 12.80 12.86 -6.06
C LYS A 78 11.65 12.20 -6.83
N SER A 79 10.56 12.93 -7.00
CA SER A 79 9.36 12.49 -7.72
C SER A 79 9.01 13.50 -8.82
N ASP A 80 9.03 13.03 -10.07
CA ASP A 80 8.65 13.82 -11.25
C ASP A 80 7.49 13.10 -11.96
N HIS A 81 6.29 13.65 -11.83
CA HIS A 81 5.06 13.07 -12.38
C HIS A 81 5.09 12.95 -13.91
N THR A 82 5.90 13.76 -14.61
CA THR A 82 6.03 13.69 -16.07
C THR A 82 6.85 12.48 -16.54
N GLN A 83 7.68 11.93 -15.67
CA GLN A 83 8.54 10.78 -15.92
C GLN A 83 7.95 9.45 -15.42
N LEU A 84 6.86 9.49 -14.67
CA LEU A 84 6.24 8.29 -14.10
C LEU A 84 5.48 7.50 -15.19
N LYS A 85 6.09 6.45 -15.71
CA LYS A 85 5.53 5.61 -16.78
C LYS A 85 4.94 4.29 -16.29
N SER A 86 5.47 3.76 -15.20
CA SER A 86 5.04 2.50 -14.60
C SER A 86 5.29 2.51 -13.09
N TRP A 87 4.74 1.50 -12.39
CA TRP A 87 5.00 1.32 -10.96
C TRP A 87 6.36 0.67 -10.66
N ASP A 88 7.21 0.44 -11.67
CA ASP A 88 8.49 -0.24 -11.47
C ASP A 88 9.41 0.55 -10.54
N ILE A 89 9.35 1.89 -10.55
CA ILE A 89 10.11 2.73 -9.62
C ILE A 89 9.79 2.43 -8.15
N PHE A 90 8.51 2.17 -7.81
CA PHE A 90 8.12 1.81 -6.44
C PHE A 90 8.59 0.40 -6.07
N ILE A 91 8.72 -0.48 -7.07
CA ILE A 91 9.20 -1.85 -6.88
C ILE A 91 10.70 -1.85 -6.64
N ASP A 92 11.45 -1.07 -7.39
CA ASP A 92 12.89 -0.92 -7.22
C ASP A 92 13.22 -0.30 -5.85
N ASP A 93 12.56 0.80 -5.48
CA ASP A 93 12.69 1.43 -4.16
C ASP A 93 12.32 0.45 -3.02
N GLY A 94 11.19 -0.22 -3.15
CA GLY A 94 10.71 -1.17 -2.14
C GLY A 94 11.59 -2.40 -2.02
N LYS A 95 12.14 -2.90 -3.14
CA LYS A 95 13.09 -4.01 -3.13
C LYS A 95 14.37 -3.64 -2.38
N GLU A 96 14.94 -2.48 -2.67
CA GLU A 96 16.13 -2.00 -2.00
C GLU A 96 15.88 -1.77 -0.50
N PHE A 97 14.71 -1.24 -0.14
CA PHE A 97 14.30 -1.09 1.25
C PHE A 97 14.21 -2.44 1.98
N ILE A 98 13.57 -3.47 1.42
CA ILE A 98 13.49 -4.76 2.10
C ILE A 98 14.85 -5.47 2.19
N ASP A 99 15.76 -5.21 1.25
CA ASP A 99 17.12 -5.76 1.29
C ASP A 99 17.94 -5.16 2.46
N SER A 100 17.60 -3.96 2.93
CA SER A 100 18.23 -3.33 4.11
C SER A 100 17.76 -3.90 5.45
N ILE A 101 16.62 -4.59 5.49
CA ILE A 101 16.07 -5.20 6.71
C ILE A 101 16.76 -6.55 6.95
N GLU A 102 17.18 -6.84 8.17
CA GLU A 102 17.81 -8.10 8.50
C GLU A 102 16.81 -9.28 8.48
N GLY A 103 17.26 -10.46 8.06
CA GLY A 103 16.45 -11.68 8.02
C GLY A 103 15.42 -11.72 6.89
N SER A 104 14.53 -12.69 6.95
CA SER A 104 13.42 -12.82 5.99
C SER A 104 12.25 -11.90 6.35
N VAL A 105 11.46 -11.52 5.36
CA VAL A 105 10.32 -10.63 5.53
C VAL A 105 9.00 -11.26 5.07
N ILE A 106 7.92 -10.84 5.71
CA ILE A 106 6.56 -10.98 5.20
C ILE A 106 6.27 -9.71 4.40
N CYS A 107 6.10 -9.84 3.10
CA CYS A 107 5.72 -8.71 2.26
C CYS A 107 4.22 -8.51 2.27
N SER A 108 3.76 -7.29 2.49
CA SER A 108 2.35 -6.96 2.49
C SER A 108 2.10 -5.59 1.87
N GLY A 109 0.86 -5.34 1.48
CA GLY A 109 0.46 -4.03 1.00
C GLY A 109 -1.03 -3.94 0.74
N HIS A 110 -1.48 -2.73 0.51
CA HIS A 110 -2.85 -2.39 0.18
C HIS A 110 -2.94 -1.78 -1.21
N SER A 111 -3.91 -2.19 -2.01
CA SER A 111 -4.18 -1.61 -3.33
C SER A 111 -2.96 -1.72 -4.27
N MET A 112 -2.41 -0.59 -4.76
CA MET A 112 -1.15 -0.53 -5.50
C MET A 112 -0.01 -1.19 -4.70
N GLY A 113 0.09 -0.93 -3.40
CA GLY A 113 1.11 -1.51 -2.53
C GLY A 113 1.08 -3.04 -2.49
N SER A 114 -0.09 -3.68 -2.68
CA SER A 114 -0.20 -5.13 -2.84
C SER A 114 0.50 -5.63 -4.11
N ILE A 115 0.43 -4.87 -5.19
CA ILE A 115 1.09 -5.22 -6.46
C ILE A 115 2.61 -4.98 -6.35
N VAL A 116 3.02 -3.91 -5.69
CA VAL A 116 4.43 -3.65 -5.36
C VAL A 116 4.98 -4.82 -4.54
N ALA A 117 4.32 -5.20 -3.45
CA ALA A 117 4.70 -6.34 -2.60
C ALA A 117 4.79 -7.65 -3.40
N ALA A 118 3.82 -7.93 -4.28
CA ALA A 118 3.79 -9.14 -5.09
C ALA A 118 4.96 -9.20 -6.10
N LYS A 119 5.26 -8.10 -6.78
CA LYS A 119 6.39 -8.05 -7.73
C LYS A 119 7.73 -8.19 -7.00
N ILE A 120 7.91 -7.51 -5.87
CA ILE A 120 9.10 -7.67 -5.02
C ILE A 120 9.26 -9.13 -4.57
N SER A 121 8.17 -9.77 -4.12
CA SER A 121 8.17 -11.17 -3.69
C SER A 121 8.60 -12.13 -4.81
N SER A 122 8.18 -11.86 -6.03
CA SER A 122 8.60 -12.62 -7.21
C SER A 122 10.07 -12.42 -7.55
N LEU A 123 10.59 -11.18 -7.42
CA LEU A 123 11.97 -10.83 -7.74
C LEU A 123 12.97 -11.23 -6.65
N ASN A 124 12.50 -11.35 -5.40
CA ASN A 124 13.35 -11.61 -4.24
C ASN A 124 12.85 -12.79 -3.37
N PRO A 125 12.63 -13.98 -3.98
CA PRO A 125 12.00 -15.12 -3.29
C PRO A 125 12.82 -15.71 -2.14
N LYS A 126 14.12 -15.39 -2.04
CA LYS A 126 14.96 -15.80 -0.90
C LYS A 126 14.78 -14.90 0.32
N LYS A 127 14.38 -13.66 0.10
CA LYS A 127 14.18 -12.64 1.14
C LYS A 127 12.75 -12.65 1.66
N VAL A 128 11.77 -12.88 0.78
CA VAL A 128 10.34 -12.87 1.11
C VAL A 128 9.87 -14.28 1.42
N SER A 129 9.46 -14.50 2.67
CA SER A 129 8.91 -15.80 3.12
C SER A 129 7.42 -15.96 2.83
N HIS A 130 6.65 -14.88 2.97
CA HIS A 130 5.19 -14.86 2.81
C HIS A 130 4.74 -13.59 2.11
N LEU A 131 3.62 -13.66 1.39
CA LEU A 131 2.99 -12.51 0.75
C LEU A 131 1.53 -12.39 1.23
N PHE A 132 1.20 -11.24 1.82
CA PHE A 132 -0.16 -10.93 2.28
C PHE A 132 -0.69 -9.71 1.53
N MET A 133 -1.68 -9.89 0.67
CA MET A 133 -2.22 -8.86 -0.23
C MET A 133 -3.58 -8.39 0.25
N ILE A 134 -3.77 -7.09 0.40
CA ILE A 134 -5.03 -6.47 0.81
C ILE A 134 -5.60 -5.67 -0.37
N GLU A 135 -6.79 -6.06 -0.85
CA GLU A 135 -7.49 -5.36 -1.94
C GLU A 135 -6.59 -4.99 -3.13
N PRO A 136 -5.88 -5.95 -3.75
CA PRO A 136 -4.93 -5.64 -4.80
C PRO A 136 -5.59 -4.99 -6.01
N VAL A 137 -4.92 -4.01 -6.63
CA VAL A 137 -5.32 -3.47 -7.95
C VAL A 137 -4.88 -4.47 -9.02
N LEU A 138 -5.72 -5.46 -9.26
CA LEU A 138 -5.41 -6.55 -10.18
C LEU A 138 -6.57 -6.85 -11.11
N TYR A 139 -6.33 -6.66 -12.39
CA TYR A 139 -7.22 -7.04 -13.47
C TYR A 139 -6.78 -8.36 -14.11
N GLY A 140 -7.71 -9.12 -14.66
CA GLY A 140 -7.39 -10.39 -15.32
C GLY A 140 -6.46 -10.21 -16.53
N PRO A 141 -5.83 -11.31 -17.02
CA PRO A 141 -4.88 -11.22 -18.13
C PRO A 141 -5.48 -10.60 -19.40
N LEU A 142 -6.72 -10.94 -19.75
CA LEU A 142 -7.40 -10.36 -20.91
C LEU A 142 -7.83 -8.91 -20.68
N GLU A 143 -8.29 -8.57 -19.49
CA GLU A 143 -8.60 -7.18 -19.11
C GLU A 143 -7.34 -6.32 -19.19
N SER A 144 -6.23 -6.79 -18.63
CA SER A 144 -4.94 -6.10 -18.66
C SER A 144 -4.45 -5.88 -20.09
N LEU A 145 -4.60 -6.88 -20.98
CA LEU A 145 -4.25 -6.74 -22.39
C LEU A 145 -5.14 -5.69 -23.10
N LYS A 146 -6.44 -5.69 -22.81
CA LYS A 146 -7.38 -4.69 -23.34
C LYS A 146 -7.02 -3.28 -22.88
N PHE A 147 -6.74 -3.08 -21.60
CA PHE A 147 -6.31 -1.77 -21.07
C PHE A 147 -5.00 -1.31 -21.72
N ARG A 148 -4.02 -2.21 -21.88
CA ARG A 148 -2.77 -1.91 -22.57
C ARG A 148 -3.01 -1.44 -24.01
N PHE A 149 -3.85 -2.14 -24.76
CA PHE A 149 -4.19 -1.74 -26.13
C PHE A 149 -4.87 -0.37 -26.18
N MET A 150 -5.84 -0.14 -25.30
CA MET A 150 -6.53 1.15 -25.21
C MET A 150 -5.59 2.31 -24.86
N SER A 151 -4.62 2.07 -23.98
CA SER A 151 -3.61 3.09 -23.62
C SER A 151 -2.68 3.43 -24.79
N MET A 152 -2.29 2.44 -25.60
CA MET A 152 -1.43 2.64 -26.77
C MET A 152 -2.10 3.52 -27.84
N ILE A 153 -3.41 3.42 -28.04
CA ILE A 153 -4.16 4.24 -29.01
C ILE A 153 -4.60 5.60 -28.45
N LYS A 154 -4.02 6.04 -27.30
CA LYS A 154 -4.37 7.28 -26.59
C LYS A 154 -5.89 7.43 -26.33
N TYR A 155 -6.62 6.33 -26.28
CA TYR A 155 -8.04 6.34 -25.88
C TYR A 155 -8.18 6.46 -24.35
N ASN A 156 -7.29 7.27 -23.74
CA ASN A 156 -7.35 7.67 -22.35
C ASN A 156 -8.38 8.78 -22.17
N ARG A 157 -9.64 8.50 -22.43
CA ARG A 157 -10.71 9.28 -21.81
C ARG A 157 -10.68 8.92 -20.33
N GLY A 158 -10.05 9.82 -19.57
CA GLY A 158 -10.04 10.00 -18.13
C GLY A 158 -10.38 8.74 -17.31
N LEU A 159 -9.37 8.14 -16.70
CA LEU A 159 -9.65 7.39 -15.49
C LEU A 159 -10.25 8.42 -14.51
N SER A 160 -11.55 8.36 -14.24
CA SER A 160 -12.27 9.35 -13.42
C SER A 160 -11.60 9.56 -12.06
N ILE A 161 -10.93 8.53 -11.53
CA ILE A 161 -10.14 8.60 -10.30
C ILE A 161 -8.88 9.47 -10.47
N ALA A 162 -8.14 9.34 -11.56
CA ALA A 162 -6.94 10.14 -11.82
C ALA A 162 -7.29 11.63 -12.07
N ASP A 163 -8.41 11.88 -12.75
CA ASP A 163 -8.89 13.24 -12.99
C ASP A 163 -9.45 13.88 -11.70
N GLY A 164 -10.03 13.07 -10.82
CA GLY A 164 -10.41 13.48 -9.47
C GLY A 164 -9.19 13.83 -8.63
N ALA A 165 -8.15 12.98 -8.66
CA ALA A 165 -6.90 13.21 -7.95
C ALA A 165 -6.20 14.51 -8.42
N ALA A 166 -6.11 14.74 -9.74
CA ALA A 166 -5.50 15.94 -10.30
C ALA A 166 -6.19 17.25 -9.89
N LYS A 167 -7.46 17.19 -9.46
CA LYS A 167 -8.25 18.35 -9.03
C LYS A 167 -8.35 18.49 -7.51
N ARG A 168 -7.66 17.64 -6.75
CA ARG A 168 -7.70 17.71 -5.29
C ARG A 168 -7.13 19.04 -4.80
N ARG A 169 -7.77 19.58 -3.77
CA ARG A 169 -7.21 20.71 -3.02
C ARG A 169 -5.90 20.27 -2.39
N LYS A 170 -4.83 21.03 -2.65
CA LYS A 170 -3.47 20.73 -2.18
C LYS A 170 -3.17 21.32 -0.80
N GLU A 171 -3.68 22.54 -0.53
CA GLU A 171 -3.30 23.35 0.64
C GLU A 171 -4.49 23.56 1.57
N PHE A 172 -4.21 23.62 2.88
CA PHE A 172 -5.19 23.86 3.94
C PHE A 172 -4.61 24.77 5.00
N PRO A 173 -5.44 25.64 5.65
CA PRO A 173 -4.98 26.53 6.71
C PRO A 173 -4.41 25.76 7.92
N SER A 174 -4.98 24.58 8.23
CA SER A 174 -4.56 23.76 9.37
C SER A 174 -4.86 22.28 9.12
N LEU A 175 -4.30 21.42 9.97
CA LEU A 175 -4.61 20.00 9.99
C LEU A 175 -6.10 19.75 10.31
N GLU A 176 -6.68 20.54 11.21
CA GLU A 176 -8.08 20.42 11.62
C GLU A 176 -9.04 20.78 10.47
N ASP A 177 -8.73 21.85 9.72
CA ASP A 177 -9.48 22.20 8.50
C ASP A 177 -9.42 21.09 7.44
N ALA A 178 -8.25 20.48 7.28
CA ALA A 178 -8.08 19.36 6.37
C ALA A 178 -8.91 18.15 6.82
N VAL A 179 -8.85 17.74 8.09
CA VAL A 179 -9.66 16.65 8.65
C VAL A 179 -11.15 16.91 8.41
N THR A 180 -11.61 18.12 8.71
CA THR A 180 -13.01 18.52 8.49
C THR A 180 -13.40 18.43 7.01
N SER A 181 -12.51 18.86 6.12
CA SER A 181 -12.73 18.84 4.67
C SER A 181 -12.85 17.41 4.10
N TYR A 182 -12.14 16.45 4.68
CA TYR A 182 -12.15 15.05 4.20
C TYR A 182 -13.25 14.20 4.86
N THR A 183 -13.69 14.53 6.08
CA THR A 183 -14.65 13.73 6.83
C THR A 183 -15.96 13.50 6.06
N GLY A 184 -16.32 12.22 5.86
CA GLY A 184 -17.55 11.80 5.19
C GLY A 184 -17.59 12.03 3.68
N ARG A 185 -16.46 12.26 3.02
CA ARG A 185 -16.40 12.57 1.58
C ARG A 185 -15.52 11.60 0.80
N GLY A 186 -15.98 11.23 -0.38
CA GLY A 186 -15.23 10.42 -1.34
C GLY A 186 -14.71 9.11 -0.72
N ALA A 187 -13.42 8.87 -0.81
CA ALA A 187 -12.75 7.71 -0.25
C ALA A 187 -12.85 7.62 1.29
N PHE A 188 -13.11 8.72 1.98
CA PHE A 188 -13.14 8.83 3.44
C PHE A 188 -14.56 8.71 4.02
N THR A 189 -15.54 8.28 3.23
CA THR A 189 -16.95 8.21 3.65
C THR A 189 -17.15 7.24 4.83
N THR A 190 -16.41 6.14 4.86
CA THR A 190 -16.51 5.09 5.90
C THR A 190 -15.47 5.23 7.00
N TRP A 191 -14.53 6.20 6.88
CA TRP A 191 -13.43 6.34 7.82
C TRP A 191 -13.83 7.13 9.06
N THR A 192 -13.29 6.74 10.21
CA THR A 192 -13.37 7.56 11.42
C THR A 192 -12.40 8.75 11.32
N LYS A 193 -12.62 9.76 12.17
CA LYS A 193 -11.74 10.94 12.24
C LYS A 193 -10.29 10.57 12.56
N ASP A 194 -10.07 9.54 13.36
CA ASP A 194 -8.71 9.12 13.74
C ASP A 194 -7.94 8.57 12.53
N TRP A 195 -8.58 7.79 11.66
CA TRP A 195 -7.99 7.34 10.41
C TRP A 195 -7.64 8.51 9.49
N ILE A 196 -8.55 9.48 9.36
CA ILE A 196 -8.34 10.68 8.54
C ILE A 196 -7.22 11.54 9.13
N SER A 197 -7.16 11.69 10.46
CA SER A 197 -6.12 12.41 11.16
C SER A 197 -4.74 11.80 10.91
N ASN A 198 -4.61 10.48 11.02
CA ASN A 198 -3.37 9.77 10.74
C ASN A 198 -2.95 9.91 9.26
N TYR A 199 -3.91 9.78 8.33
CA TYR A 199 -3.66 10.00 6.90
C TYR A 199 -3.06 11.38 6.63
N LEU A 200 -3.64 12.43 7.23
CA LEU A 200 -3.19 13.80 7.03
C LEU A 200 -1.90 14.11 7.80
N LYS A 201 -1.74 13.59 9.03
CA LYS A 201 -0.53 13.76 9.82
C LYS A 201 0.71 13.23 9.11
N GLY A 202 0.64 12.05 8.51
CA GLY A 202 1.74 11.47 7.74
C GLY A 202 1.79 11.95 6.28
N GLY A 203 0.72 12.58 5.78
CA GLY A 203 0.55 12.95 4.37
C GLY A 203 0.57 14.46 4.10
N THR A 204 1.00 15.29 5.05
CA THR A 204 1.11 16.75 4.87
C THR A 204 2.46 17.27 5.34
N ARG A 205 2.84 18.43 4.81
CA ARG A 205 4.03 19.19 5.20
C ARG A 205 3.62 20.62 5.55
N SER A 206 4.34 21.23 6.52
CA SER A 206 4.11 22.64 6.89
C SER A 206 4.60 23.57 5.79
N ILE A 207 3.80 24.59 5.50
CA ILE A 207 4.13 25.73 4.63
C ILE A 207 3.78 27.02 5.36
N GLU A 208 4.20 28.18 4.83
CA GLU A 208 3.91 29.48 5.48
C GLU A 208 2.42 29.76 5.67
N SER A 209 1.57 29.31 4.72
CA SER A 209 0.12 29.51 4.73
C SER A 209 -0.67 28.41 5.49
N GLY A 210 0.01 27.43 6.09
CA GLY A 210 -0.62 26.30 6.77
C GLY A 210 0.06 24.96 6.47
N ILE A 211 -0.65 24.03 5.81
CA ILE A 211 -0.14 22.72 5.42
C ILE A 211 -0.45 22.43 3.96
N GLU A 212 0.41 21.63 3.31
CA GLU A 212 0.16 21.09 1.96
C GLU A 212 0.26 19.56 1.95
N LEU A 213 -0.45 18.94 0.99
CA LEU A 213 -0.35 17.50 0.76
C LEU A 213 1.06 17.14 0.27
N SER A 214 1.70 16.18 0.93
CA SER A 214 3.01 15.65 0.53
C SER A 214 2.95 14.92 -0.81
N CYS A 215 1.90 14.11 -1.04
CA CYS A 215 1.61 13.53 -2.34
C CYS A 215 0.87 14.58 -3.18
N SER A 216 1.58 15.22 -4.12
CA SER A 216 0.96 16.23 -4.96
C SER A 216 -0.18 15.64 -5.80
N PRO A 217 -1.24 16.42 -6.10
CA PRO A 217 -2.33 15.98 -6.98
C PRO A 217 -1.85 15.45 -8.32
N GLU A 218 -0.79 16.05 -8.88
CA GLU A 218 -0.20 15.64 -10.16
C GLU A 218 0.51 14.29 -10.05
N TRP A 219 1.25 14.05 -8.95
CA TRP A 219 1.91 12.78 -8.70
C TRP A 219 0.91 11.65 -8.46
N GLU A 220 -0.13 11.91 -7.63
CA GLU A 220 -1.20 10.96 -7.38
C GLU A 220 -1.93 10.59 -8.68
N ALA A 221 -2.30 11.58 -9.49
CA ALA A 221 -2.94 11.36 -10.77
C ALA A 221 -2.06 10.59 -11.76
N ALA A 222 -0.75 10.90 -11.81
CA ALA A 222 0.21 10.15 -12.62
C ALA A 222 0.34 8.70 -12.15
N THR A 223 0.34 8.46 -10.83
CA THR A 223 0.39 7.12 -10.25
C THR A 223 -0.86 6.30 -10.61
N PHE A 224 -2.05 6.90 -10.61
CA PHE A 224 -3.27 6.24 -11.09
C PHE A 224 -3.27 5.97 -12.59
N ARG A 225 -2.66 6.84 -13.41
CA ARG A 225 -2.53 6.63 -14.87
C ARG A 225 -1.45 5.62 -15.22
N SER A 226 -0.45 5.47 -14.38
CA SER A 226 0.58 4.45 -14.48
C SER A 226 0.03 3.12 -13.98
N SER A 227 0.49 2.03 -14.51
CA SER A 227 0.13 0.71 -14.01
C SER A 227 1.27 -0.27 -14.22
N SER A 228 1.23 -1.37 -13.50
CA SER A 228 2.14 -2.47 -13.73
C SER A 228 1.57 -3.39 -14.81
N MET A 229 1.99 -3.19 -16.04
CA MET A 229 1.43 -3.87 -17.23
C MET A 229 1.78 -5.34 -17.32
N ASP A 230 2.84 -5.80 -16.68
CA ASP A 230 3.40 -7.15 -16.76
C ASP A 230 3.18 -7.96 -15.49
N THR A 231 2.32 -7.52 -14.59
CA THR A 231 2.07 -8.11 -13.26
C THR A 231 1.88 -9.63 -13.34
N TRP A 232 1.13 -10.13 -14.30
CA TRP A 232 0.87 -11.57 -14.46
C TRP A 232 2.14 -12.41 -14.73
N ARG A 233 3.16 -11.82 -15.35
CA ARG A 233 4.46 -12.47 -15.53
C ARG A 233 5.13 -12.77 -14.18
N TYR A 234 5.07 -11.83 -13.25
CA TYR A 234 5.63 -11.97 -11.91
C TYR A 234 4.77 -12.89 -11.02
N LEU A 235 3.45 -12.73 -11.02
CA LEU A 235 2.55 -13.58 -10.22
C LEU A 235 2.74 -15.07 -10.52
N LYS A 236 2.96 -15.45 -11.77
CA LYS A 236 3.25 -16.83 -12.19
C LYS A 236 4.54 -17.41 -11.61
N GLN A 237 5.48 -16.57 -11.20
CA GLN A 237 6.78 -16.99 -10.66
C GLN A 237 6.75 -17.17 -9.13
N ILE A 238 5.75 -16.63 -8.46
CA ILE A 238 5.58 -16.76 -7.00
C ILE A 238 5.32 -18.22 -6.65
N LYS A 239 6.11 -18.76 -5.71
CA LYS A 239 6.00 -20.15 -5.22
C LYS A 239 5.75 -20.23 -3.72
N MET A 240 5.96 -19.12 -2.98
CA MET A 240 5.65 -19.04 -1.57
C MET A 240 4.14 -19.03 -1.35
N LYS A 241 3.71 -19.31 -0.13
CA LYS A 241 2.29 -19.13 0.26
C LYS A 241 1.87 -17.67 0.08
N VAL A 242 0.67 -17.46 -0.40
CA VAL A 242 0.07 -16.14 -0.60
C VAL A 242 -1.34 -16.12 -0.01
N LYS A 243 -1.64 -15.10 0.77
CA LYS A 243 -3.00 -14.80 1.22
C LYS A 243 -3.48 -13.49 0.60
N VAL A 244 -4.68 -13.51 0.00
CA VAL A 244 -5.34 -12.33 -0.55
C VAL A 244 -6.63 -12.09 0.22
N VAL A 245 -6.81 -10.89 0.76
CA VAL A 245 -8.06 -10.47 1.40
C VAL A 245 -8.73 -9.37 0.57
N TYR A 246 -10.05 -9.49 0.34
CA TYR A 246 -10.76 -8.55 -0.52
C TYR A 246 -12.24 -8.43 -0.17
N GLY A 247 -12.81 -7.24 -0.47
CA GLY A 247 -14.21 -6.91 -0.21
C GLY A 247 -15.14 -7.11 -1.41
N SER A 248 -16.41 -6.81 -1.19
CA SER A 248 -17.46 -6.91 -2.22
C SER A 248 -17.74 -5.58 -2.92
N ILE A 249 -17.50 -4.44 -2.24
CA ILE A 249 -17.94 -3.11 -2.69
C ILE A 249 -16.77 -2.39 -3.34
N GLY A 250 -16.86 -2.14 -4.65
CA GLY A 250 -15.85 -1.36 -5.38
C GLY A 250 -14.45 -1.97 -5.39
N SER A 251 -14.35 -3.30 -5.19
CA SER A 251 -13.07 -4.00 -5.20
C SER A 251 -12.32 -3.83 -6.52
N THR A 252 -11.04 -3.52 -6.43
CA THR A 252 -10.12 -3.43 -7.58
C THR A 252 -9.51 -4.78 -7.96
N PHE A 253 -9.84 -5.82 -7.23
CA PHE A 253 -9.50 -7.21 -7.55
C PHE A 253 -10.61 -7.82 -8.42
N SER A 254 -10.49 -7.74 -9.74
CA SER A 254 -11.53 -8.12 -10.68
C SER A 254 -11.88 -9.62 -10.60
N LEU A 255 -13.11 -9.99 -10.94
CA LEU A 255 -13.54 -11.40 -10.97
C LEU A 255 -12.67 -12.24 -11.91
N GLN A 256 -12.27 -11.69 -13.06
CA GLN A 256 -11.38 -12.37 -14.00
C GLN A 256 -9.98 -12.57 -13.38
N ALA A 257 -9.48 -11.58 -12.63
CA ALA A 257 -8.22 -11.70 -11.91
C ALA A 257 -8.29 -12.80 -10.83
N ARG A 258 -9.36 -12.83 -10.02
CA ARG A 258 -9.58 -13.86 -8.99
C ARG A 258 -9.55 -15.26 -9.62
N ASN A 259 -10.35 -15.48 -10.66
CA ASN A 259 -10.42 -16.74 -11.35
C ASN A 259 -9.11 -17.18 -12.00
N SER A 260 -8.30 -16.21 -12.45
CA SER A 260 -7.00 -16.48 -13.07
C SER A 260 -5.91 -16.75 -12.03
N LEU A 261 -5.93 -16.01 -10.91
CA LEU A 261 -4.93 -16.11 -9.86
C LEU A 261 -4.95 -17.47 -9.17
N PHE A 262 -6.13 -17.93 -8.76
CA PHE A 262 -6.27 -19.21 -8.04
C PHE A 262 -6.00 -20.44 -8.92
N LYS A 263 -5.96 -20.28 -10.25
CA LYS A 263 -5.49 -21.31 -11.18
C LYS A 263 -3.96 -21.44 -11.24
N LEU A 264 -3.20 -20.50 -10.64
CA LEU A 264 -1.74 -20.57 -10.64
C LEU A 264 -1.19 -21.63 -9.67
N GLY A 265 -1.99 -22.08 -8.69
CA GLY A 265 -1.62 -23.14 -7.78
C GLY A 265 -2.30 -23.02 -6.41
N SER A 266 -2.20 -24.09 -5.63
CA SER A 266 -2.81 -24.20 -4.30
C SER A 266 -2.11 -23.33 -3.22
N HIS A 267 -1.00 -22.71 -3.55
CA HIS A 267 -0.30 -21.76 -2.66
C HIS A 267 -0.97 -20.36 -2.62
N TRP A 268 -1.96 -20.11 -3.49
CA TRP A 268 -2.80 -18.93 -3.48
C TRP A 268 -4.08 -19.21 -2.70
N ASP A 269 -4.29 -18.47 -1.62
CA ASP A 269 -5.48 -18.55 -0.76
C ASP A 269 -6.13 -17.19 -0.59
N SER A 270 -7.42 -17.14 -0.27
CA SER A 270 -8.11 -15.87 -0.10
C SER A 270 -9.26 -15.91 0.90
N ASN A 271 -9.51 -14.74 1.50
CA ASN A 271 -10.73 -14.48 2.27
C ASN A 271 -11.52 -13.33 1.64
N TYR A 272 -12.82 -13.55 1.51
CA TYR A 272 -13.78 -12.59 0.98
C TYR A 272 -14.58 -11.96 2.10
N TYR A 273 -14.65 -10.64 2.09
CA TYR A 273 -15.40 -9.85 3.07
C TYR A 273 -16.67 -9.29 2.43
N LYS A 274 -17.80 -9.88 2.79
CA LYS A 274 -19.11 -9.33 2.42
C LYS A 274 -19.27 -7.95 3.05
N ASP A 275 -19.83 -7.01 2.32
CA ASP A 275 -20.11 -5.63 2.74
C ASP A 275 -18.86 -4.76 3.03
N ALA A 276 -17.65 -5.26 2.79
CA ALA A 276 -16.43 -4.46 2.86
C ALA A 276 -16.12 -3.77 1.53
N SER A 277 -15.56 -2.57 1.62
CA SER A 277 -15.12 -1.81 0.46
C SER A 277 -13.63 -2.03 0.15
N HIS A 278 -13.12 -1.29 -0.83
CA HIS A 278 -11.68 -1.22 -1.13
C HIS A 278 -10.83 -0.78 0.08
N PHE A 279 -11.44 -0.14 1.08
CA PHE A 279 -10.75 0.35 2.30
C PHE A 279 -10.79 -0.67 3.45
N LEU A 280 -10.72 -1.93 3.12
CA LEU A 280 -10.78 -3.08 4.05
C LEU A 280 -9.91 -2.93 5.31
N PRO A 281 -8.63 -2.43 5.25
CA PRO A 281 -7.82 -2.24 6.46
C PRO A 281 -8.38 -1.23 7.44
N MET A 282 -9.16 -0.26 6.96
CA MET A 282 -9.79 0.79 7.76
C MET A 282 -11.15 0.35 8.32
N GLU A 283 -11.86 -0.47 7.57
CA GLU A 283 -13.22 -0.91 7.90
C GLU A 283 -13.24 -2.16 8.79
N TYR A 284 -12.33 -3.11 8.54
CA TYR A 284 -12.28 -4.42 9.23
C TYR A 284 -10.85 -4.78 9.69
N PRO A 285 -10.12 -3.88 10.38
CA PRO A 285 -8.71 -4.11 10.74
C PRO A 285 -8.52 -5.39 11.56
N ASP A 286 -9.37 -5.63 12.56
CA ASP A 286 -9.24 -6.79 13.45
C ASP A 286 -9.44 -8.12 12.70
N SER A 287 -10.36 -8.15 11.74
CA SER A 287 -10.61 -9.36 10.95
C SER A 287 -9.48 -9.63 9.96
N VAL A 288 -8.90 -8.59 9.34
CA VAL A 288 -7.74 -8.71 8.44
C VAL A 288 -6.52 -9.21 9.21
N ILE A 289 -6.32 -8.75 10.45
CA ILE A 289 -5.22 -9.19 11.32
C ILE A 289 -5.40 -10.65 11.73
N LYS A 290 -6.62 -11.09 12.06
CA LYS A 290 -6.91 -12.51 12.34
C LYS A 290 -6.63 -13.40 11.13
N ASP A 291 -6.93 -12.95 9.92
CA ASP A 291 -6.60 -13.67 8.70
C ASP A 291 -5.08 -13.78 8.51
N LEU A 292 -4.34 -12.70 8.79
CA LEU A 292 -2.88 -12.73 8.77
C LEU A 292 -2.32 -13.69 9.83
N GLU A 293 -2.84 -13.65 11.05
CA GLU A 293 -2.44 -14.56 12.15
C GLU A 293 -2.67 -16.02 11.76
N SER A 294 -3.88 -16.35 11.29
CA SER A 294 -4.20 -17.69 10.82
C SER A 294 -3.30 -18.14 9.67
N TYR A 295 -3.01 -17.24 8.74
CA TYR A 295 -2.15 -17.52 7.59
C TYR A 295 -0.70 -17.82 7.99
N LEU A 296 -0.16 -17.14 8.99
CA LEU A 296 1.22 -17.32 9.46
C LEU A 296 1.39 -18.55 10.38
N ASN A 297 0.32 -19.04 10.97
CA ASN A 297 0.33 -20.20 11.86
C ASN A 297 0.06 -21.54 11.14
N ASN A 298 -0.34 -21.49 9.85
CA ASN A 298 -0.56 -22.65 8.98
C ASN A 298 0.62 -22.88 8.02
#